data_f239ec3fe267d5e5a73ffbb5b0d89752
#
_entry.id   f239ec3fe267d5e5a73ffbb5b0d89752
#
_cell.length_a   1.000
_cell.length_b   1.000
_cell.length_c   1.000
_cell.angle_alpha   90.00
_cell.angle_beta   90.00
_cell.angle_gamma   90.00
#
_symmetry.space_group_name_H-M   'P 1'
#
loop_
_entity.id
_entity.type
_entity.pdbx_description
1 polymer ?
#
loop_
_entity_poly.entity_id
_entity_poly.type
_entity_poly.pdbx_seq_one_letter_code
_entity_poly.pdbx_strand_id
1 'polypeptide(L)'
;MEEGYQAARQAGLNAIAQLKSATGGDLERVRRIVRLEGYVHCVSGFRDHPKILDGASDLMLEVFEERGKHVRIALGIPDMPLNACVQLGVWAEVSG
;
A
#
# COMPACT_ATOMS: atom_id res chain seq x y z
N MET A 1 -5.91 12.57 10.26
CA MET A 1 -6.02 11.08 10.23
C MET A 1 -6.74 10.59 8.97
N GLU A 2 -7.90 11.13 8.67
CA GLU A 2 -8.64 10.75 7.46
C GLU A 2 -7.87 11.06 6.18
N GLU A 3 -7.23 12.20 6.12
CA GLU A 3 -6.40 12.57 4.96
C GLU A 3 -5.25 11.59 4.76
N GLY A 4 -4.64 11.14 5.87
CA GLY A 4 -3.58 10.14 5.81
C GLY A 4 -4.07 8.79 5.27
N TYR A 5 -5.24 8.37 5.75
CA TYR A 5 -5.89 7.15 5.26
C TYR A 5 -6.14 7.23 3.75
N GLN A 6 -6.68 8.36 3.28
CA GLN A 6 -6.95 8.56 1.86
C GLN A 6 -5.66 8.62 1.05
N ALA A 7 -4.59 9.21 1.59
CA ALA A 7 -3.30 9.23 0.92
C ALA A 7 -2.73 7.82 0.76
N ALA A 8 -2.85 6.98 1.78
CA ALA A 8 -2.41 5.59 1.72
C ALA A 8 -3.26 4.79 0.71
N ARG A 9 -4.55 5.03 0.69
CA ARG A 9 -5.46 4.40 -0.27
C ARG A 9 -5.07 4.79 -1.70
N GLN A 10 -4.75 6.06 -1.94
CA GLN A 10 -4.31 6.51 -3.27
C GLN A 10 -3.00 5.87 -3.67
N ALA A 11 -2.05 5.73 -2.73
CA ALA A 11 -0.79 5.02 -3.01
C ALA A 11 -1.07 3.58 -3.38
N GLY A 12 -2.03 2.94 -2.72
CA GLY A 12 -2.48 1.58 -3.06
C GLY A 12 -3.07 1.50 -4.46
N LEU A 13 -3.89 2.45 -4.84
CA LEU A 13 -4.46 2.51 -6.20
C LEU A 13 -3.34 2.64 -7.25
N ASN A 14 -2.34 3.45 -6.98
CA ASN A 14 -1.20 3.61 -7.89
C ASN A 14 -0.42 2.30 -8.01
N ALA A 15 -0.22 1.58 -6.91
CA ALA A 15 0.45 0.29 -6.92
C ALA A 15 -0.33 -0.75 -7.72
N ILE A 16 -1.66 -0.78 -7.58
CA ILE A 16 -2.51 -1.68 -8.35
C ILE A 16 -2.43 -1.36 -9.84
N ALA A 17 -2.38 -0.09 -10.20
CA ALA A 17 -2.20 0.32 -11.59
C ALA A 17 -0.89 -0.22 -12.16
N GLN A 18 0.18 -0.19 -11.37
CA GLN A 18 1.47 -0.75 -11.78
C GLN A 18 1.40 -2.28 -11.91
N LEU A 19 0.71 -2.96 -11.00
CA LEU A 19 0.49 -4.40 -11.10
C LEU A 19 -0.30 -4.75 -12.35
N LYS A 20 -1.30 -3.97 -12.67
CA LYS A 20 -2.10 -4.18 -13.89
C LYS A 20 -1.21 -4.07 -15.14
N SER A 21 -0.35 -3.05 -15.18
CA SER A 21 0.61 -2.89 -16.26
C SER A 21 1.57 -4.07 -16.34
N ALA A 22 2.11 -4.51 -15.20
CA ALA A 22 3.07 -5.62 -15.15
C ALA A 22 2.46 -6.95 -15.57
N THR A 23 1.15 -7.11 -15.43
CA THR A 23 0.43 -8.35 -15.80
C THR A 23 -0.25 -8.26 -17.17
N GLY A 24 0.15 -7.30 -17.99
CA GLY A 24 -0.41 -7.13 -19.33
C GLY A 24 -1.87 -6.69 -19.34
N GLY A 25 -2.30 -6.01 -18.29
CA GLY A 25 -3.67 -5.53 -18.15
C GLY A 25 -4.61 -6.50 -17.45
N ASP A 26 -4.12 -7.63 -16.96
CA ASP A 26 -4.93 -8.69 -16.37
C ASP A 26 -4.60 -8.90 -14.89
N LEU A 27 -5.37 -8.25 -14.00
CA LEU A 27 -5.19 -8.39 -12.56
C LEU A 27 -5.52 -9.80 -12.04
N GLU A 28 -6.22 -10.63 -12.83
CA GLU A 28 -6.46 -12.02 -12.44
C GLU A 28 -5.15 -12.81 -12.36
N ARG A 29 -4.09 -12.34 -13.01
CA ARG A 29 -2.77 -12.96 -12.93
C ARG A 29 -2.07 -12.67 -11.61
N VAL A 30 -2.56 -11.75 -10.80
CA VAL A 30 -2.05 -11.53 -9.44
C VAL A 30 -2.59 -12.67 -8.57
N ARG A 31 -1.70 -13.56 -8.14
CA ARG A 31 -2.09 -14.72 -7.35
C ARG A 31 -2.37 -14.34 -5.91
N ARG A 32 -1.57 -13.43 -5.37
CA ARG A 32 -1.79 -12.87 -4.04
C ARG A 32 -0.89 -11.67 -3.80
N ILE A 33 -1.33 -10.84 -2.89
CA ILE A 33 -0.49 -9.78 -2.31
C ILE A 33 0.25 -10.43 -1.14
N VAL A 34 1.56 -10.35 -1.17
CA VAL A 34 2.41 -11.01 -0.16
C VAL A 34 2.69 -10.08 1.00
N ARG A 35 3.05 -8.84 0.71
CA ARG A 35 3.53 -7.91 1.72
C ARG A 35 3.29 -6.47 1.29
N LEU A 36 2.91 -5.64 2.25
CA LEU A 36 2.93 -4.19 2.11
C LEU A 36 3.97 -3.63 3.06
N GLU A 37 4.72 -2.64 2.59
CA GLU A 37 5.65 -1.90 3.43
C GLU A 37 5.35 -0.42 3.23
N GLY A 38 4.88 0.23 4.27
CA GLY A 38 4.42 1.61 4.19
C GLY A 38 5.27 2.53 5.04
N TYR A 39 5.58 3.69 4.48
CA TYR A 39 6.33 4.74 5.16
C TYR A 39 5.45 5.97 5.21
N VAL A 40 5.23 6.50 6.41
CA VAL A 40 4.38 7.66 6.64
C VAL A 40 5.26 8.82 7.09
N HIS A 41 5.18 9.94 6.39
CA HIS A 41 5.89 11.16 6.79
C HIS A 41 5.21 11.73 8.03
N CYS A 42 5.92 11.78 9.13
CA CYS A 42 5.33 12.20 10.39
C CYS A 42 6.38 12.84 11.30
N VAL A 43 5.89 13.57 12.31
CA VAL A 43 6.74 14.12 13.34
C VAL A 43 7.12 13.04 14.34
N SER A 44 8.21 13.25 15.05
CA SER A 44 8.66 12.36 16.11
C SER A 44 7.55 12.17 17.15
N GLY A 45 7.30 10.93 17.56
CA GLY A 45 6.28 10.61 18.53
C GLY A 45 4.92 10.27 17.97
N PHE A 46 4.70 10.49 16.67
CA PHE A 46 3.47 10.07 16.03
C PHE A 46 3.40 8.54 15.98
N ARG A 47 2.26 7.97 16.35
CA ARG A 47 2.11 6.52 16.48
C ARG A 47 0.95 5.92 15.70
N ASP A 48 0.27 6.73 14.89
CA ASP A 48 -0.93 6.27 14.17
C ASP A 48 -0.65 5.82 12.73
N HIS A 49 0.64 5.58 12.38
CA HIS A 49 0.96 5.15 11.03
C HIS A 49 0.28 3.81 10.64
N PRO A 50 0.05 2.83 11.55
CA PRO A 50 -0.71 1.65 11.13
C PRO A 50 -2.14 1.99 10.71
N LYS A 51 -2.79 2.93 11.40
CA LYS A 51 -4.14 3.36 11.04
C LYS A 51 -4.19 4.06 9.69
N ILE A 52 -3.17 4.85 9.39
CA ILE A 52 -3.04 5.51 8.09
C ILE A 52 -2.86 4.46 6.99
N LEU A 53 -1.98 3.48 7.23
CA LEU A 53 -1.70 2.45 6.24
C LEU A 53 -2.89 1.51 6.02
N ASP A 54 -3.85 1.47 6.93
CA ASP A 54 -5.10 0.73 6.73
C ASP A 54 -5.79 1.14 5.42
N GLY A 55 -5.59 2.38 4.96
CA GLY A 55 -6.13 2.82 3.69
C GLY A 55 -5.67 1.96 2.53
N ALA A 56 -4.39 1.62 2.48
CA ALA A 56 -3.85 0.75 1.45
C ALA A 56 -4.25 -0.71 1.69
N SER A 57 -4.19 -1.19 2.94
CA SER A 57 -4.54 -2.57 3.27
C SER A 57 -6.00 -2.87 2.96
N ASP A 58 -6.90 -1.99 3.35
CA ASP A 58 -8.34 -2.15 3.08
C ASP A 58 -8.60 -2.21 1.58
N LEU A 59 -7.91 -1.38 0.80
CA LEU A 59 -8.04 -1.38 -0.64
C LEU A 59 -7.62 -2.72 -1.24
N MET A 60 -6.51 -3.29 -0.78
CA MET A 60 -6.03 -4.58 -1.28
C MET A 60 -7.07 -5.68 -1.02
N LEU A 61 -7.70 -5.66 0.15
CA LEU A 61 -8.75 -6.62 0.48
C LEU A 61 -10.00 -6.41 -0.36
N GLU A 62 -10.38 -5.15 -0.64
CA GLU A 62 -11.52 -4.84 -1.50
C GLU A 62 -11.31 -5.33 -2.93
N VAL A 63 -10.12 -5.14 -3.49
CA VAL A 63 -9.84 -5.46 -4.89
C VAL A 63 -9.57 -6.95 -5.09
N PHE A 64 -8.79 -7.56 -4.20
CA PHE A 64 -8.29 -8.93 -4.38
C PHE A 64 -8.97 -9.95 -3.48
N GLU A 65 -9.78 -9.53 -2.52
CA GLU A 65 -10.48 -10.38 -1.55
C GLU A 65 -9.46 -11.28 -0.82
N GLU A 66 -9.63 -12.60 -0.83
CA GLU A 66 -8.71 -13.52 -0.16
C GLU A 66 -7.27 -13.37 -0.64
N ARG A 67 -7.06 -13.07 -1.92
CA ARG A 67 -5.73 -12.87 -2.49
C ARG A 67 -5.07 -11.59 -1.99
N GLY A 68 -5.84 -10.69 -1.39
CA GLY A 68 -5.35 -9.44 -0.84
C GLY A 68 -4.82 -9.54 0.58
N LYS A 69 -4.98 -10.67 1.24
CA LYS A 69 -4.43 -10.86 2.58
C LYS A 69 -2.91 -10.85 2.53
N HIS A 70 -2.30 -10.11 3.45
CA HIS A 70 -0.87 -9.84 3.37
C HIS A 70 -0.30 -9.57 4.76
N VAL A 71 1.03 -9.64 4.88
CA VAL A 71 1.74 -9.10 6.03
C VAL A 71 2.16 -7.67 5.71
N ARG A 72 2.33 -6.85 6.73
CA ARG A 72 2.72 -5.46 6.49
C ARG A 72 3.61 -4.91 7.57
N ILE A 73 4.39 -3.90 7.20
CA ILE A 73 5.18 -3.08 8.11
C ILE A 73 4.76 -1.64 7.86
N ALA A 74 4.51 -0.90 8.94
CA ALA A 74 4.20 0.52 8.88
C ALA A 74 5.23 1.27 9.69
N LEU A 75 5.96 2.18 9.05
CA LEU A 75 7.02 2.96 9.68
C LEU A 75 6.77 4.45 9.50
N GLY A 76 7.05 5.22 10.54
CA GLY A 76 7.07 6.67 10.43
C GLY A 76 8.48 7.13 10.14
N ILE A 77 8.64 8.06 9.22
CA ILE A 77 9.93 8.68 8.94
C ILE A 77 9.79 10.19 8.91
N PRO A 78 10.79 10.93 9.46
CA PRO A 78 10.68 12.38 9.56
C PRO A 78 10.93 13.10 8.25
N ASP A 79 11.49 12.42 7.26
CA ASP A 79 11.92 13.03 6.01
C ASP A 79 11.64 12.07 4.86
N MET A 80 10.80 12.49 3.93
CA MET A 80 10.40 11.67 2.80
C MET A 80 10.90 12.29 1.50
N PRO A 81 11.34 11.46 0.53
CA PRO A 81 11.67 11.98 -0.79
C PRO A 81 10.48 12.73 -1.39
N LEU A 82 10.77 13.88 -1.98
CA LEU A 82 9.77 14.73 -2.65
C LEU A 82 8.62 15.15 -1.74
N ASN A 83 8.85 15.17 -0.41
CA ASN A 83 7.83 15.54 0.58
C ASN A 83 6.56 14.68 0.48
N ALA A 84 6.66 13.46 0.02
CA ALA A 84 5.50 12.57 -0.06
C ALA A 84 4.91 12.34 1.34
N CYS A 85 3.58 12.30 1.43
CA CYS A 85 2.90 12.01 2.69
C CYS A 85 3.02 10.52 3.04
N VAL A 86 2.88 9.65 2.05
CA VAL A 86 2.94 8.19 2.20
C VAL A 86 3.73 7.62 1.03
N GLN A 87 4.58 6.64 1.34
CA GLN A 87 5.29 5.87 0.34
C GLN A 87 5.00 4.40 0.60
N LEU A 88 4.68 3.65 -0.46
CA LEU A 88 4.21 2.29 -0.33
C LEU A 88 4.99 1.36 -1.24
N GLY A 89 5.52 0.27 -0.66
CA GLY A 89 6.07 -0.84 -1.41
C GLY A 89 5.10 -2.02 -1.35
N VAL A 90 4.93 -2.70 -2.46
CA VAL A 90 4.04 -3.85 -2.57
C VAL A 90 4.79 -5.02 -3.19
N TRP A 91 4.70 -6.17 -2.54
CA TRP A 91 5.21 -7.43 -3.07
C TRP A 91 4.02 -8.31 -3.42
N ALA A 92 3.99 -8.78 -4.65
CA ALA A 92 2.89 -9.62 -5.13
C ALA A 92 3.47 -10.83 -5.86
N GLU A 93 2.75 -11.95 -5.77
CA GLU A 93 3.05 -13.15 -6.54
C GLU A 93 2.14 -13.15 -7.76
N VAL A 94 2.73 -13.28 -8.94
CA VAL A 94 1.97 -13.26 -10.20
C VAL A 94 2.22 -14.56 -10.97
N SER A 95 1.21 -14.97 -11.77
CA SER A 95 1.37 -16.12 -12.67
C SER A 95 2.13 -15.70 -13.91
N GLY A 96 3.02 -16.56 -14.36
CA GLY A 96 3.88 -16.29 -15.50
C GLY A 96 3.20 -16.27 -16.84
#